data_820e69c4d3ccae1eed134cf0c70d57d0
#
_entry.id   820e69c4d3ccae1eed134cf0c70d57d0
#
_cell.length_a   1.000
_cell.length_b   1.000
_cell.length_c   1.000
_cell.angle_alpha   90.00
_cell.angle_beta   90.00
_cell.angle_gamma   90.00
#
_symmetry.space_group_name_H-M   'P 1'
#
loop_
_entity.id
_entity.type
_entity.pdbx_description
1 polymer ?
#
loop_
_entity_poly.entity_id
_entity_poly.type
_entity_poly.pdbx_seq_one_letter_code
_entity_poly.pdbx_strand_id
1 'polypeptide(L)'
;MSLPSTTGYMFGPGEGEALWFNGGLGLLKATGDLTEGRFAAMELLAPKGFASPLHIHRDEDEFFVVLAGEVRVRHGDDVIEAIAGSLVYGPRNVPHAFHVDSAEARLLLFFGPAGVEGFFREAGKPARTLDLPPASEQFLDKQALAEIGGRYHQEFVGPPLPPKD
;
A
#
# COMPACT_ATOMS: atom_id res chain seq x y z
N MET A 1 -11.17 -20.14 -3.00
CA MET A 1 -10.50 -21.37 -3.47
C MET A 1 -9.01 -21.17 -3.22
N SER A 2 -8.42 -21.96 -2.34
CA SER A 2 -6.98 -21.89 -2.04
C SER A 2 -6.22 -22.54 -3.19
N LEU A 3 -5.34 -21.77 -3.86
CA LEU A 3 -4.41 -22.34 -4.82
C LEU A 3 -3.35 -23.18 -4.08
N PRO A 4 -2.91 -24.30 -4.63
CA PRO A 4 -1.81 -25.06 -4.03
C PRO A 4 -0.54 -24.20 -3.98
N SER A 5 0.14 -24.16 -2.86
CA SER A 5 1.33 -23.35 -2.60
C SER A 5 2.51 -23.55 -3.58
N THR A 6 2.51 -24.65 -4.29
CA THR A 6 3.57 -25.02 -5.27
C THR A 6 3.19 -24.72 -6.71
N THR A 7 1.98 -24.18 -6.96
CA THR A 7 1.49 -23.89 -8.33
C THR A 7 1.64 -22.40 -8.62
N GLY A 8 2.28 -22.08 -9.75
CA GLY A 8 2.28 -20.71 -10.25
C GLY A 8 0.86 -20.27 -10.62
N TYR A 9 0.58 -18.97 -10.48
CA TYR A 9 -0.71 -18.37 -10.83
C TYR A 9 -0.51 -17.03 -11.54
N MET A 10 -1.57 -16.50 -12.12
CA MET A 10 -1.59 -15.19 -12.74
C MET A 10 -2.89 -14.48 -12.38
N PHE A 11 -2.75 -13.22 -11.97
CA PHE A 11 -3.85 -12.26 -11.93
C PHE A 11 -3.62 -11.20 -12.99
N GLY A 12 -4.59 -11.03 -13.86
CA GLY A 12 -4.58 -10.01 -14.91
C GLY A 12 -4.93 -8.61 -14.39
N PRO A 13 -5.10 -7.64 -15.31
CA PRO A 13 -5.58 -6.32 -14.96
C PRO A 13 -6.94 -6.38 -14.26
N GLY A 14 -7.08 -5.67 -13.14
CA GLY A 14 -8.32 -5.63 -12.35
C GLY A 14 -8.61 -6.89 -11.54
N GLU A 15 -7.81 -7.92 -11.62
CA GLU A 15 -7.96 -9.15 -10.85
C GLU A 15 -7.19 -9.09 -9.53
N GLY A 16 -7.64 -9.88 -8.55
CA GLY A 16 -7.14 -9.92 -7.19
C GLY A 16 -8.24 -9.59 -6.18
N GLU A 17 -7.90 -9.59 -4.90
CA GLU A 17 -8.83 -9.17 -3.84
C GLU A 17 -8.91 -7.64 -3.81
N ALA A 18 -10.06 -7.10 -4.18
CA ALA A 18 -10.27 -5.66 -4.29
C ALA A 18 -10.70 -5.03 -2.95
N LEU A 19 -9.97 -4.05 -2.50
CA LEU A 19 -10.21 -3.31 -1.26
C LEU A 19 -10.23 -1.80 -1.52
N TRP A 20 -11.16 -1.08 -0.91
CA TRP A 20 -11.06 0.35 -0.73
C TRP A 20 -10.35 0.67 0.58
N PHE A 21 -9.29 1.43 0.50
CA PHE A 21 -8.47 1.80 1.64
C PHE A 21 -8.08 3.27 1.55
N ASN A 22 -8.48 4.04 2.55
CA ASN A 22 -8.11 5.45 2.75
C ASN A 22 -8.26 6.36 1.50
N GLY A 23 -9.27 6.10 0.67
CA GLY A 23 -9.51 6.86 -0.56
C GLY A 23 -8.88 6.27 -1.83
N GLY A 24 -8.16 5.17 -1.73
CA GLY A 24 -7.59 4.43 -2.85
C GLY A 24 -8.29 3.09 -3.10
N LEU A 25 -7.97 2.48 -4.23
CA LEU A 25 -8.34 1.11 -4.59
C LEU A 25 -7.09 0.24 -4.56
N GLY A 26 -7.06 -0.75 -3.68
CA GLY A 26 -6.02 -1.78 -3.62
C GLY A 26 -6.50 -3.09 -4.21
N LEU A 27 -5.65 -3.74 -5.00
CA LEU A 27 -5.84 -5.10 -5.49
C LEU A 27 -4.74 -5.98 -4.91
N LEU A 28 -5.05 -6.81 -3.94
CA LEU A 28 -4.11 -7.78 -3.40
C LEU A 28 -3.91 -8.89 -4.44
N LYS A 29 -2.71 -8.94 -5.01
CA LYS A 29 -2.33 -9.89 -6.07
C LYS A 29 -1.44 -11.01 -5.57
N ALA A 30 -0.78 -10.82 -4.43
CA ALA A 30 -0.06 -11.86 -3.71
C ALA A 30 -0.29 -11.69 -2.22
N THR A 31 -0.52 -12.78 -1.54
CA THR A 31 -0.75 -12.84 -0.10
C THR A 31 0.04 -14.00 0.49
N GLY A 32 0.22 -14.02 1.79
CA GLY A 32 0.93 -15.11 2.47
C GLY A 32 0.34 -16.49 2.18
N ASP A 33 -0.97 -16.59 2.04
CA ASP A 33 -1.65 -17.85 1.70
C ASP A 33 -1.27 -18.36 0.30
N LEU A 34 -1.03 -17.45 -0.65
CA LEU A 34 -0.67 -17.78 -2.03
C LEU A 34 0.84 -17.97 -2.22
N THR A 35 1.66 -17.41 -1.34
CA THR A 35 3.12 -17.37 -1.46
C THR A 35 3.86 -18.14 -0.36
N GLU A 36 3.15 -18.91 0.48
CA GLU A 36 3.72 -19.59 1.66
C GLU A 36 4.42 -18.59 2.62
N GLY A 37 3.85 -17.41 2.80
CA GLY A 37 4.40 -16.39 3.67
C GLY A 37 5.61 -15.61 3.12
N ARG A 38 6.03 -15.90 1.88
CA ARG A 38 7.27 -15.30 1.36
C ARG A 38 7.15 -13.82 1.05
N PHE A 39 6.03 -13.40 0.48
CA PHE A 39 5.76 -11.99 0.16
C PHE A 39 4.28 -11.72 -0.03
N ALA A 40 3.93 -10.44 0.06
CA ALA A 40 2.65 -9.91 -0.39
C ALA A 40 2.87 -8.85 -1.48
N ALA A 41 1.88 -8.65 -2.34
CA ALA A 41 1.91 -7.60 -3.35
C ALA A 41 0.50 -7.02 -3.55
N MET A 42 0.43 -5.68 -3.64
CA MET A 42 -0.79 -4.94 -3.88
C MET A 42 -0.58 -3.91 -5.00
N GLU A 43 -1.44 -3.95 -6.01
CA GLU A 43 -1.56 -2.84 -6.95
C GLU A 43 -2.48 -1.79 -6.32
N LEU A 44 -2.00 -0.55 -6.20
CA LEU A 44 -2.73 0.57 -5.62
C LEU A 44 -3.00 1.63 -6.67
N LEU A 45 -4.27 1.94 -6.88
CA LEU A 45 -4.74 3.13 -7.59
C LEU A 45 -5.06 4.20 -6.53
N ALA A 46 -4.42 5.36 -6.61
CA ALA A 46 -4.54 6.40 -5.62
C ALA A 46 -4.73 7.78 -6.25
N PRO A 47 -5.68 8.58 -5.74
CA PRO A 47 -5.93 9.93 -6.26
C PRO A 47 -4.87 10.93 -5.78
N LYS A 48 -4.86 12.12 -6.38
CA LYS A 48 -4.03 13.25 -5.93
C LYS A 48 -4.25 13.52 -4.43
N GLY A 49 -3.17 13.71 -3.70
CA GLY A 49 -3.20 13.96 -2.27
C GLY A 49 -3.33 12.70 -1.40
N PHE A 50 -3.48 11.52 -2.00
CA PHE A 50 -3.37 10.28 -1.24
C PHE A 50 -1.98 10.21 -0.61
N ALA A 51 -1.93 9.98 0.70
CA ALA A 51 -0.67 9.96 1.43
C ALA A 51 -0.75 8.96 2.59
N SER A 52 0.34 8.25 2.83
CA SER A 52 0.51 7.49 4.05
C SER A 52 1.05 8.39 5.17
N PRO A 53 0.67 8.16 6.44
CA PRO A 53 1.41 8.74 7.56
C PRO A 53 2.86 8.27 7.54
N LEU A 54 3.75 8.99 8.23
CA LEU A 54 5.10 8.50 8.48
C LEU A 54 5.01 7.26 9.37
N HIS A 55 5.49 6.13 8.90
CA HIS A 55 5.37 4.85 9.58
C HIS A 55 6.60 3.97 9.41
N ILE A 56 6.68 2.94 10.24
CA ILE A 56 7.77 1.96 10.25
C ILE A 56 7.13 0.59 10.12
N HIS A 57 7.60 -0.22 9.16
CA HIS A 57 7.37 -1.66 9.16
C HIS A 57 8.46 -2.35 9.98
N ARG A 58 8.07 -3.16 10.97
CA ARG A 58 9.04 -3.89 11.77
C ARG A 58 9.45 -5.22 11.16
N ASP A 59 8.56 -5.84 10.41
CA ASP A 59 8.75 -7.19 9.88
C ASP A 59 9.06 -7.21 8.39
N GLU A 60 8.55 -6.25 7.60
CA GLU A 60 8.63 -6.28 6.14
C GLU A 60 9.59 -5.23 5.58
N ASP A 61 10.33 -5.61 4.55
CA ASP A 61 10.87 -4.68 3.58
C ASP A 61 9.78 -4.33 2.57
N GLU A 62 9.74 -3.11 2.09
CA GLU A 62 8.76 -2.64 1.11
C GLU A 62 9.43 -2.10 -0.15
N PHE A 63 8.86 -2.42 -1.30
CA PHE A 63 9.25 -1.85 -2.58
C PHE A 63 8.08 -1.09 -3.17
N PHE A 64 8.36 0.10 -3.71
CA PHE A 64 7.40 0.91 -4.47
C PHE A 64 7.80 0.89 -5.93
N VAL A 65 6.99 0.33 -6.79
CA VAL A 65 7.14 0.47 -8.23
C VAL A 65 6.07 1.42 -8.75
N VAL A 66 6.47 2.54 -9.32
CA VAL A 66 5.54 3.49 -9.93
C VAL A 66 5.19 3.00 -11.33
N LEU A 67 3.95 2.56 -11.52
CA LEU A 67 3.45 2.10 -12.82
C LEU A 67 2.92 3.27 -13.67
N ALA A 68 2.32 4.28 -13.01
CA ALA A 68 1.82 5.50 -13.64
C ALA A 68 1.75 6.62 -12.61
N GLY A 69 1.87 7.87 -13.07
CA GLY A 69 1.79 9.06 -12.21
C GLY A 69 3.11 9.44 -11.56
N GLU A 70 3.04 10.31 -10.57
CA GLU A 70 4.17 10.91 -9.85
C GLU A 70 3.90 10.86 -8.35
N VAL A 71 4.89 10.42 -7.59
CA VAL A 71 4.84 10.35 -6.13
C VAL A 71 6.12 10.88 -5.51
N ARG A 72 6.01 11.39 -4.28
CA ARG A 72 7.17 11.58 -3.41
C ARG A 72 7.18 10.51 -2.35
N VAL A 73 8.34 9.98 -2.08
CA VAL A 73 8.57 9.02 -1.00
C VAL A 73 9.56 9.61 -0.02
N ARG A 74 9.14 9.80 1.23
CA ARG A 74 10.06 10.10 2.33
C ARG A 74 10.63 8.79 2.85
N HIS A 75 11.94 8.75 2.99
CA HIS A 75 12.68 7.63 3.53
C HIS A 75 13.73 8.15 4.52
N GLY A 76 13.49 7.95 5.82
CA GLY A 76 14.25 8.65 6.85
C GLY A 76 14.08 10.17 6.71
N ASP A 77 15.20 10.88 6.51
CA ASP A 77 15.21 12.33 6.32
C ASP A 77 15.17 12.76 4.85
N ASP A 78 15.36 11.82 3.92
CA ASP A 78 15.38 12.09 2.49
C ASP A 78 13.98 12.04 1.87
N VAL A 79 13.74 12.88 0.86
CA VAL A 79 12.54 12.85 0.03
C VAL A 79 12.93 12.55 -1.41
N ILE A 80 12.41 11.47 -1.94
CA ILE A 80 12.68 10.97 -3.28
C ILE A 80 11.48 11.28 -4.17
N GLU A 81 11.71 11.92 -5.31
CA GLU A 81 10.69 12.05 -6.36
C GLU A 81 10.76 10.83 -7.28
N ALA A 82 9.63 10.16 -7.48
CA ALA A 82 9.52 8.96 -8.29
C ALA A 82 8.42 9.10 -9.34
N ILE A 83 8.75 8.76 -10.56
CA ILE A 83 7.86 8.78 -11.73
C ILE A 83 7.66 7.38 -12.27
N ALA A 84 6.77 7.22 -13.25
CA ALA A 84 6.53 5.94 -13.92
C ALA A 84 7.84 5.26 -14.35
N GLY A 85 8.02 3.99 -13.99
CA GLY A 85 9.23 3.20 -14.19
C GLY A 85 10.21 3.21 -13.01
N SER A 86 10.01 4.07 -12.00
CA SER A 86 10.86 4.10 -10.81
C SER A 86 10.55 2.93 -9.87
N LEU A 87 11.61 2.42 -9.23
CA LEU A 87 11.51 1.52 -8.08
C LEU A 87 12.19 2.20 -6.88
N VAL A 88 11.48 2.27 -5.76
CA VAL A 88 12.00 2.77 -4.49
C VAL A 88 12.00 1.63 -3.48
N TYR A 89 13.12 1.41 -2.82
CA TYR A 89 13.27 0.41 -1.76
C TYR A 89 13.18 1.06 -0.39
N GLY A 90 12.28 0.55 0.44
CA GLY A 90 12.08 0.92 1.85
C GLY A 90 12.45 -0.25 2.76
N PRO A 91 13.65 -0.28 3.37
CA PRO A 91 14.00 -1.33 4.31
C PRO A 91 13.15 -1.25 5.58
N ARG A 92 12.88 -2.40 6.18
CA ARG A 92 12.24 -2.46 7.50
C ARG A 92 12.99 -1.62 8.54
N ASN A 93 12.29 -1.19 9.57
CA ASN A 93 12.82 -0.39 10.67
C ASN A 93 13.25 1.05 10.29
N VAL A 94 13.03 1.48 9.05
CA VAL A 94 13.28 2.86 8.63
C VAL A 94 11.96 3.59 8.41
N PRO A 95 11.75 4.77 9.04
CA PRO A 95 10.53 5.54 8.84
C PRO A 95 10.37 5.96 7.38
N HIS A 96 9.19 5.76 6.81
CA HIS A 96 8.88 6.18 5.46
C HIS A 96 7.42 6.61 5.31
N ALA A 97 7.15 7.36 4.26
CA ALA A 97 5.83 7.82 3.86
C ALA A 97 5.83 8.11 2.36
N PHE A 98 4.67 8.08 1.72
CA PHE A 98 4.55 8.54 0.34
C PHE A 98 3.37 9.48 0.16
N HIS A 99 3.41 10.30 -0.89
CA HIS A 99 2.37 11.25 -1.27
C HIS A 99 2.20 11.24 -2.80
N VAL A 100 0.96 11.17 -3.26
CA VAL A 100 0.62 11.24 -4.69
C VAL A 100 0.50 12.69 -5.12
N ASP A 101 1.37 13.14 -6.03
CA ASP A 101 1.45 14.52 -6.50
C ASP A 101 0.70 14.74 -7.84
N SER A 102 0.66 13.72 -8.71
CA SER A 102 -0.15 13.76 -9.95
C SER A 102 -1.65 13.63 -9.67
N ALA A 103 -2.48 13.83 -10.69
CA ALA A 103 -3.93 13.69 -10.56
C ALA A 103 -4.33 12.31 -10.04
N GLU A 104 -3.58 11.30 -10.45
CA GLU A 104 -3.73 9.91 -10.05
C GLU A 104 -2.37 9.23 -10.15
N ALA A 105 -2.12 8.21 -9.34
CA ALA A 105 -0.96 7.34 -9.46
C ALA A 105 -1.39 5.88 -9.36
N ARG A 106 -0.65 5.02 -10.07
CA ARG A 106 -0.75 3.58 -9.95
C ARG A 106 0.58 3.03 -9.48
N LEU A 107 0.56 2.32 -8.37
CA LEU A 107 1.74 1.77 -7.72
C LEU A 107 1.61 0.25 -7.61
N LEU A 108 2.72 -0.46 -7.71
CA LEU A 108 2.83 -1.82 -7.22
C LEU A 108 3.64 -1.79 -5.93
N LEU A 109 2.99 -2.10 -4.82
CA LEU A 109 3.60 -2.23 -3.50
C LEU A 109 3.93 -3.70 -3.28
N PHE A 110 5.15 -3.96 -2.85
CA PHE A 110 5.67 -5.30 -2.62
C PHE A 110 6.26 -5.38 -1.21
N PHE A 111 5.90 -6.41 -0.44
CA PHE A 111 6.29 -6.57 0.94
C PHE A 111 6.90 -7.95 1.15
N GLY A 112 8.02 -8.01 1.81
CA GLY A 112 8.67 -9.26 2.14
C GLY A 112 9.21 -9.29 3.57
N PRO A 113 8.83 -10.28 4.37
CA PRO A 113 7.86 -11.36 4.14
C PRO A 113 6.42 -10.86 4.02
N ALA A 114 5.46 -11.78 3.75
CA ALA A 114 4.04 -11.49 3.79
C ALA A 114 3.55 -11.27 5.23
N GLY A 115 2.37 -10.63 5.37
CA GLY A 115 1.72 -10.35 6.66
C GLY A 115 0.97 -9.03 6.67
N VAL A 116 1.53 -8.01 6.02
CA VAL A 116 0.94 -6.67 5.95
C VAL A 116 -0.42 -6.63 5.24
N GLU A 117 -0.73 -7.58 4.39
CA GLU A 117 -2.04 -7.68 3.74
C GLU A 117 -3.19 -7.82 4.74
N GLY A 118 -2.92 -8.38 5.91
CA GLY A 118 -3.86 -8.42 7.01
C GLY A 118 -4.25 -7.02 7.50
N PHE A 119 -3.31 -6.09 7.57
CA PHE A 119 -3.58 -4.70 7.88
C PHE A 119 -4.54 -4.07 6.85
N PHE A 120 -4.27 -4.23 5.56
CA PHE A 120 -5.14 -3.66 4.51
C PHE A 120 -6.54 -4.26 4.52
N ARG A 121 -6.68 -5.56 4.80
CA ARG A 121 -7.99 -6.21 4.95
C ARG A 121 -8.78 -5.68 6.13
N GLU A 122 -8.12 -5.48 7.28
CA GLU A 122 -8.77 -5.03 8.50
C GLU A 122 -9.06 -3.52 8.49
N ALA A 123 -8.12 -2.72 7.98
CA ALA A 123 -8.25 -1.27 7.90
C ALA A 123 -9.09 -0.79 6.70
N GLY A 124 -9.12 -1.58 5.64
CA GLY A 124 -9.92 -1.32 4.45
C GLY A 124 -11.31 -1.95 4.51
N LYS A 125 -11.96 -1.98 3.39
CA LYS A 125 -13.24 -2.66 3.19
C LYS A 125 -13.33 -3.23 1.77
N PRO A 126 -14.11 -4.29 1.52
CA PRO A 126 -14.28 -4.83 0.18
C PRO A 126 -14.76 -3.75 -0.79
N ALA A 127 -14.06 -3.59 -1.92
CA ALA A 127 -14.44 -2.66 -2.96
C ALA A 127 -15.69 -3.15 -3.70
N ARG A 128 -16.66 -2.26 -3.90
CA ARG A 128 -17.89 -2.58 -4.63
C ARG A 128 -17.74 -2.44 -6.15
N THR A 129 -16.75 -1.68 -6.57
CA THR A 129 -16.35 -1.50 -7.98
C THR A 129 -14.84 -1.45 -8.07
N LEU A 130 -14.29 -1.54 -9.28
CA LEU A 130 -12.86 -1.40 -9.54
C LEU A 130 -12.44 0.06 -9.82
N ASP A 131 -13.24 1.00 -9.33
CA ASP A 131 -12.95 2.43 -9.37
C ASP A 131 -12.50 2.94 -8.01
N LEU A 132 -11.98 4.16 -7.96
CA LEU A 132 -11.75 4.85 -6.69
C LEU A 132 -13.04 4.94 -5.90
N PRO A 133 -12.98 4.85 -4.56
CA PRO A 133 -14.18 4.98 -3.73
C PRO A 133 -14.83 6.36 -3.95
N PRO A 134 -16.17 6.44 -3.88
CA PRO A 134 -16.85 7.72 -3.96
C PRO A 134 -16.47 8.63 -2.78
N ALA A 135 -16.54 9.96 -2.98
CA ALA A 135 -16.21 10.93 -1.94
C ALA A 135 -17.03 10.79 -0.65
N SER A 136 -18.21 10.15 -0.74
CA SER A 136 -19.05 9.86 0.41
C SER A 136 -18.61 8.63 1.23
N GLU A 137 -17.64 7.86 0.73
CA GLU A 137 -17.13 6.70 1.44
C GLU A 137 -16.35 7.13 2.69
N GLN A 138 -16.65 6.50 3.81
CA GLN A 138 -16.01 6.81 5.09
C GLN A 138 -14.94 5.75 5.41
N PHE A 139 -13.80 6.22 5.88
CA PHE A 139 -12.68 5.41 6.30
C PHE A 139 -12.38 5.62 7.79
N LEU A 140 -11.56 4.75 8.33
CA LEU A 140 -11.12 4.82 9.72
C LEU A 140 -10.29 6.08 9.96
N ASP A 141 -10.40 6.63 11.16
CA ASP A 141 -9.56 7.74 11.58
C ASP A 141 -8.11 7.28 11.88
N LYS A 142 -7.23 8.25 12.11
CA LYS A 142 -5.81 7.99 12.34
C LYS A 142 -5.54 7.11 13.56
N GLN A 143 -6.35 7.24 14.62
CA GLN A 143 -6.17 6.46 15.84
C GLN A 143 -6.52 5.00 15.60
N ALA A 144 -7.65 4.72 14.96
CA ALA A 144 -8.08 3.37 14.60
C ALA A 144 -7.07 2.70 13.65
N LEU A 145 -6.57 3.45 12.65
CA LEU A 145 -5.53 2.94 11.74
C LEU A 145 -4.23 2.59 12.49
N ALA A 146 -3.81 3.42 13.44
CA ALA A 146 -2.62 3.16 14.24
C ALA A 146 -2.77 1.93 15.15
N GLU A 147 -3.94 1.74 15.74
CA GLU A 147 -4.26 0.57 16.56
C GLU A 147 -4.23 -0.73 15.74
N ILE A 148 -4.83 -0.70 14.55
CA ILE A 148 -4.76 -1.84 13.62
C ILE A 148 -3.31 -2.06 13.17
N GLY A 149 -2.61 -1.00 12.77
CA GLY A 149 -1.21 -1.06 12.35
C GLY A 149 -0.33 -1.76 13.38
N GLY A 150 -0.51 -1.43 14.67
CA GLY A 150 0.23 -2.07 15.77
C GLY A 150 0.07 -3.59 15.83
N ARG A 151 -1.10 -4.13 15.46
CA ARG A 151 -1.33 -5.59 15.39
C ARG A 151 -0.55 -6.26 14.25
N TYR A 152 -0.15 -5.49 13.25
CA TYR A 152 0.64 -5.93 12.11
C TYR A 152 2.07 -5.38 12.15
N HIS A 153 2.55 -5.01 13.33
CA HIS A 153 3.90 -4.50 13.58
C HIS A 153 4.28 -3.28 12.72
N GLN A 154 3.26 -2.44 12.43
CA GLN A 154 3.45 -1.11 11.87
C GLN A 154 3.31 -0.06 12.97
N GLU A 155 4.26 0.86 13.02
CA GLU A 155 4.23 1.98 13.96
C GLU A 155 4.02 3.29 13.20
N PHE A 156 2.99 4.05 13.53
CA PHE A 156 2.77 5.38 12.99
C PHE A 156 3.51 6.40 13.86
N VAL A 157 4.54 7.04 13.29
CA VAL A 157 5.50 7.86 14.02
C VAL A 157 5.49 9.33 13.64
N GLY A 158 4.66 9.73 12.71
CA GLY A 158 4.54 11.14 12.31
C GLY A 158 3.47 11.40 11.24
N PRO A 159 3.33 12.67 10.84
CA PRO A 159 2.36 13.06 9.83
C PRO A 159 2.79 12.61 8.43
N PRO A 160 1.85 12.56 7.47
CA PRO A 160 2.18 12.37 6.08
C PRO A 160 3.00 13.55 5.53
N LEU A 161 3.63 13.33 4.36
CA LEU A 161 4.24 14.43 3.60
C LEU A 161 3.17 15.47 3.24
N PRO A 162 3.49 16.78 3.35
CA PRO A 162 2.57 17.82 2.92
C PRO A 162 2.42 17.84 1.40
N PRO A 163 1.31 18.39 0.86
CA PRO A 163 1.21 18.72 -0.56
C PRO A 163 2.42 19.56 -1.04
N LYS A 164 2.75 19.48 -2.34
CA LYS A 164 3.66 20.46 -2.97
C LYS A 164 2.95 21.83 -3.02
N ASP A 165 3.71 22.87 -2.76
CA ASP A 165 3.28 24.27 -2.94
C ASP A 165 2.96 24.57 -4.40
#